data_6d2c0e8d3a4f218df072152ac98da82d
#
_entry.id   6d2c0e8d3a4f218df072152ac98da82d
#
_cell.length_a   1.000
_cell.length_b   1.000
_cell.length_c   1.000
_cell.angle_alpha   90.00
_cell.angle_beta   90.00
_cell.angle_gamma   90.00
#
_symmetry.space_group_name_H-M   'P 1'
#
loop_
_entity.id
_entity.type
_entity.pdbx_description
1 polymer ?
#
loop_
_entity_poly.entity_id
_entity_poly.type
_entity_poly.pdbx_seq_one_letter_code
_entity_poly.pdbx_strand_id
1 'polypeptide(L)'
;MPSLIENQVAWPAFVVIVAAAIVGTPLFAILGGTAAFLFMREGVTPAAILIQTYSLSVSPTLPAIPLFTLAGFLLAEGHASERLLRVFRAFFGWIPGGTAVVCALLCSFFTVFTGGSGVTILALGGVLFPALLRDGYREKFALGLLTASGSLGLLLPPALPLILYAVVAQIPIEDIFIGGILPGILLTGMIAAWGVRGGVISRAGRYPFQAGDRKSTRLNSSH
;
A
#
# COMPACT_ATOMS: atom_id res chain seq x y z
N MET A 1 -29.26 -35.55 -4.68
CA MET A 1 -30.24 -34.42 -4.70
C MET A 1 -29.85 -33.24 -3.79
N PRO A 2 -28.70 -33.16 -3.13
CA PRO A 2 -28.29 -31.97 -2.37
C PRO A 2 -27.95 -30.75 -3.25
N SER A 3 -27.40 -30.97 -4.44
CA SER A 3 -26.86 -29.91 -5.30
C SER A 3 -27.88 -28.90 -5.89
N LEU A 4 -29.13 -29.29 -6.04
CA LEU A 4 -30.16 -28.42 -6.61
C LEU A 4 -30.76 -27.45 -5.58
N ILE A 5 -30.91 -27.89 -4.34
CA ILE A 5 -31.39 -27.05 -3.23
C ILE A 5 -30.29 -26.08 -2.82
N GLU A 6 -29.06 -26.55 -2.86
CA GLU A 6 -27.85 -25.79 -2.55
C GLU A 6 -27.65 -24.59 -3.51
N ASN A 7 -27.94 -24.78 -4.78
CA ASN A 7 -27.82 -23.73 -5.78
C ASN A 7 -28.99 -22.72 -5.72
N GLN A 8 -30.18 -23.14 -5.27
CA GLN A 8 -31.35 -22.24 -5.17
C GLN A 8 -31.22 -21.22 -4.03
N VAL A 9 -30.51 -21.52 -2.96
CA VAL A 9 -30.31 -20.61 -1.83
C VAL A 9 -29.08 -19.69 -2.04
N ALA A 10 -28.11 -20.14 -2.83
CA ALA A 10 -26.89 -19.36 -3.10
C ALA A 10 -27.17 -18.08 -3.91
N TRP A 11 -28.06 -18.17 -4.93
CA TRP A 11 -28.38 -17.03 -5.76
C TRP A 11 -29.10 -15.88 -5.05
N PRO A 12 -30.15 -16.10 -4.26
CA PRO A 12 -30.79 -15.00 -3.54
C PRO A 12 -29.88 -14.40 -2.48
N ALA A 13 -29.06 -15.19 -1.80
CA ALA A 13 -28.08 -14.66 -0.86
C ALA A 13 -27.04 -13.78 -1.55
N PHE A 14 -26.51 -14.21 -2.69
CA PHE A 14 -25.60 -13.40 -3.49
C PHE A 14 -26.25 -12.08 -3.94
N VAL A 15 -27.50 -12.13 -4.40
CA VAL A 15 -28.24 -10.92 -4.80
C VAL A 15 -28.43 -9.97 -3.60
N VAL A 16 -28.77 -10.50 -2.42
CA VAL A 16 -28.93 -9.68 -1.21
C VAL A 16 -27.59 -9.01 -0.82
N ILE A 17 -26.47 -9.73 -0.90
CA ILE A 17 -25.14 -9.19 -0.60
C ILE A 17 -24.77 -8.09 -1.58
N VAL A 18 -25.01 -8.30 -2.88
CA VAL A 18 -24.74 -7.30 -3.93
C VAL A 18 -25.65 -6.08 -3.75
N ALA A 19 -26.93 -6.29 -3.46
CA ALA A 19 -27.87 -5.19 -3.20
C ALA A 19 -27.44 -4.39 -1.96
N ALA A 20 -27.04 -5.05 -0.88
CA ALA A 20 -26.50 -4.41 0.31
C ALA A 20 -25.25 -3.57 0.00
N ALA A 21 -24.35 -4.08 -0.85
CA ALA A 21 -23.17 -3.35 -1.30
C ALA A 21 -23.53 -2.08 -2.08
N ILE A 22 -24.53 -2.17 -2.97
CA ILE A 22 -25.01 -1.03 -3.78
C ILE A 22 -25.68 0.04 -2.90
N VAL A 23 -26.41 -0.37 -1.85
CA VAL A 23 -27.05 0.55 -0.87
C VAL A 23 -26.02 1.24 0.03
N GLY A 24 -24.73 0.83 -0.01
CA GLY A 24 -23.67 1.46 0.76
C GLY A 24 -23.50 0.88 2.17
N THR A 25 -23.88 -0.39 2.36
CA THR A 25 -23.64 -1.09 3.63
C THR A 25 -22.13 -1.13 3.94
N PRO A 26 -21.71 -0.94 5.22
CA PRO A 26 -20.30 -1.01 5.59
C PRO A 26 -19.65 -2.34 5.18
N LEU A 27 -18.43 -2.27 4.67
CA LEU A 27 -17.71 -3.43 4.10
C LEU A 27 -17.60 -4.59 5.09
N PHE A 28 -17.37 -4.32 6.38
CA PHE A 28 -17.29 -5.36 7.40
C PHE A 28 -18.60 -6.16 7.56
N ALA A 29 -19.76 -5.50 7.38
CA ALA A 29 -21.06 -6.17 7.46
C ALA A 29 -21.31 -7.06 6.23
N ILE A 30 -20.87 -6.61 5.05
CA ILE A 30 -20.92 -7.40 3.81
C ILE A 30 -20.04 -8.63 3.94
N LEU A 31 -18.78 -8.46 4.34
CA LEU A 31 -17.83 -9.56 4.50
C LEU A 31 -18.26 -10.51 5.62
N GLY A 32 -18.67 -9.97 6.77
CA GLY A 32 -19.15 -10.77 7.91
C GLY A 32 -20.43 -11.54 7.58
N GLY A 33 -21.40 -10.91 6.91
CA GLY A 33 -22.61 -11.56 6.46
C GLY A 33 -22.36 -12.66 5.43
N THR A 34 -21.44 -12.42 4.49
CA THR A 34 -21.02 -13.43 3.50
C THR A 34 -20.35 -14.63 4.19
N ALA A 35 -19.44 -14.36 5.11
CA ALA A 35 -18.78 -15.42 5.89
C ALA A 35 -19.79 -16.23 6.71
N ALA A 36 -20.71 -15.56 7.43
CA ALA A 36 -21.76 -16.21 8.20
C ALA A 36 -22.63 -17.12 7.32
N PHE A 37 -23.04 -16.61 6.16
CA PHE A 37 -23.82 -17.39 5.19
C PHE A 37 -23.07 -18.64 4.71
N LEU A 38 -21.79 -18.50 4.35
CA LEU A 38 -20.96 -19.62 3.91
C LEU A 38 -20.75 -20.67 5.01
N PHE A 39 -20.49 -20.25 6.25
CA PHE A 39 -20.37 -21.17 7.38
C PHE A 39 -21.66 -21.94 7.65
N MET A 40 -22.81 -21.27 7.62
CA MET A 40 -24.10 -21.93 7.79
C MET A 40 -24.35 -22.96 6.68
N ARG A 41 -23.91 -22.65 5.45
CA ARG A 41 -24.03 -23.56 4.32
C ARG A 41 -23.18 -24.81 4.46
N GLU A 42 -21.95 -24.67 4.99
CA GLU A 42 -21.06 -25.78 5.29
C GLU A 42 -21.45 -26.56 6.56
N GLY A 43 -22.59 -26.23 7.19
CA GLY A 43 -23.06 -26.86 8.41
C GLY A 43 -22.26 -26.48 9.66
N VAL A 44 -21.46 -25.45 9.58
CA VAL A 44 -20.69 -24.92 10.71
C VAL A 44 -21.60 -24.09 11.60
N THR A 45 -21.58 -24.37 12.90
CA THR A 45 -22.42 -23.61 13.84
C THR A 45 -22.04 -22.13 13.92
N PRO A 46 -23.00 -21.20 14.05
CA PRO A 46 -22.72 -19.76 14.21
C PRO A 46 -21.78 -19.43 15.39
N ALA A 47 -21.74 -20.31 16.40
CA ALA A 47 -20.79 -20.20 17.51
C ALA A 47 -19.32 -20.23 17.06
N ALA A 48 -19.00 -20.93 15.97
CA ALA A 48 -17.64 -20.97 15.43
C ALA A 48 -17.15 -19.59 14.99
N ILE A 49 -18.04 -18.74 14.46
CA ILE A 49 -17.70 -17.36 14.05
C ILE A 49 -17.31 -16.54 15.28
N LEU A 50 -18.07 -16.67 16.37
CA LEU A 50 -17.79 -15.96 17.63
C LEU A 50 -16.47 -16.43 18.25
N ILE A 51 -16.21 -17.74 18.25
CA ILE A 51 -14.95 -18.31 18.75
C ILE A 51 -13.77 -17.79 17.92
N GLN A 52 -13.89 -17.80 16.59
CA GLN A 52 -12.83 -17.33 15.71
C GLN A 52 -12.59 -15.82 15.87
N THR A 53 -13.65 -15.03 15.99
CA THR A 53 -13.55 -13.58 16.24
C THR A 53 -12.87 -13.30 17.57
N TYR A 54 -13.22 -14.06 18.62
CA TYR A 54 -12.59 -13.93 19.92
C TYR A 54 -11.11 -14.33 19.87
N SER A 55 -10.76 -15.45 19.22
CA SER A 55 -9.37 -15.89 19.10
C SER A 55 -8.49 -14.87 18.35
N LEU A 56 -9.05 -14.23 17.33
CA LEU A 56 -8.38 -13.12 16.65
C LEU A 56 -8.17 -11.93 17.59
N SER A 57 -9.20 -11.56 18.37
CA SER A 57 -9.14 -10.40 19.29
C SER A 57 -8.06 -10.52 20.37
N VAL A 58 -7.78 -11.73 20.83
CA VAL A 58 -6.74 -12.00 21.85
C VAL A 58 -5.36 -12.33 21.24
N SER A 59 -5.22 -12.28 19.92
CA SER A 59 -3.96 -12.53 19.26
C SER A 59 -2.90 -11.48 19.68
N PRO A 60 -1.71 -11.91 20.15
CA PRO A 60 -0.65 -11.00 20.57
C PRO A 60 -0.10 -10.13 19.44
N THR A 61 -0.38 -10.47 18.21
CA THR A 61 0.07 -9.76 17.01
C THR A 61 -0.85 -8.60 16.61
N LEU A 62 -2.12 -8.63 17.02
CA LEU A 62 -3.11 -7.63 16.63
C LEU A 62 -2.75 -6.19 17.04
N PRO A 63 -2.15 -5.93 18.23
CA PRO A 63 -1.72 -4.58 18.62
C PRO A 63 -0.65 -3.99 17.69
N ALA A 64 0.08 -4.80 16.91
CA ALA A 64 1.04 -4.31 15.94
C ALA A 64 0.36 -3.46 14.84
N ILE A 65 -0.88 -3.78 14.45
CA ILE A 65 -1.62 -3.08 13.40
C ILE A 65 -1.80 -1.59 13.75
N PRO A 66 -2.44 -1.21 14.86
CA PRO A 66 -2.61 0.21 15.18
C PRO A 66 -1.28 0.92 15.46
N LEU A 67 -0.29 0.23 16.01
CA LEU A 67 1.03 0.83 16.27
C LEU A 67 1.78 1.14 14.99
N PHE A 68 1.81 0.23 14.02
CA PHE A 68 2.42 0.49 12.71
C PHE A 68 1.65 1.56 11.94
N THR A 69 0.32 1.55 11.98
CA THR A 69 -0.51 2.59 11.34
C THR A 69 -0.20 3.96 11.95
N LEU A 70 -0.10 4.06 13.27
CA LEU A 70 0.26 5.30 13.96
C LEU A 70 1.66 5.76 13.55
N ALA A 71 2.65 4.85 13.52
CA ALA A 71 4.01 5.17 13.09
C ALA A 71 4.02 5.66 11.64
N GLY A 72 3.30 5.00 10.74
CA GLY A 72 3.16 5.41 9.34
C GLY A 72 2.51 6.79 9.19
N PHE A 73 1.48 7.07 9.96
CA PHE A 73 0.81 8.37 9.98
C PHE A 73 1.74 9.48 10.49
N LEU A 74 2.45 9.25 11.60
CA LEU A 74 3.42 10.21 12.15
C LEU A 74 4.58 10.50 11.17
N LEU A 75 5.03 9.48 10.44
CA LEU A 75 6.04 9.65 9.40
C LEU A 75 5.50 10.44 8.19
N ALA A 76 4.24 10.23 7.83
CA ALA A 76 3.60 10.91 6.70
C ALA A 76 3.32 12.39 6.98
N GLU A 77 2.77 12.70 8.17
CA GLU A 77 2.46 14.07 8.61
C GLU A 77 3.73 14.86 9.00
N GLY A 78 4.78 14.16 9.43
CA GLY A 78 6.05 14.78 9.77
C GLY A 78 6.85 15.19 8.53
N HIS A 79 7.90 15.99 8.73
CA HIS A 79 8.86 16.37 7.67
C HIS A 79 9.73 15.19 7.19
N ALA A 80 9.42 13.96 7.61
CA ALA A 80 10.17 12.77 7.25
C ALA A 80 10.04 12.47 5.74
N SER A 81 8.84 12.67 5.15
CA SER A 81 8.58 12.52 3.72
C SER A 81 9.48 13.41 2.86
N GLU A 82 9.61 14.69 3.21
CA GLU A 82 10.47 15.64 2.51
C GLU A 82 11.97 15.34 2.68
N ARG A 83 12.36 14.91 3.89
CA ARG A 83 13.75 14.53 4.17
C ARG A 83 14.14 13.28 3.39
N LEU A 84 13.29 12.25 3.39
CA LEU A 84 13.49 11.03 2.63
C LEU A 84 13.51 11.30 1.13
N LEU A 85 12.62 12.16 0.64
CA LEU A 85 12.64 12.60 -0.77
C LEU A 85 14.00 13.20 -1.14
N ARG A 86 14.57 14.05 -0.30
CA ARG A 86 15.90 14.64 -0.54
C ARG A 86 17.01 13.59 -0.55
N VAL A 87 16.97 12.65 0.40
CA VAL A 87 17.94 11.55 0.48
C VAL A 87 17.85 10.65 -0.76
N PHE A 88 16.65 10.19 -1.11
CA PHE A 88 16.46 9.34 -2.30
C PHE A 88 16.83 10.07 -3.61
N ARG A 89 16.52 11.36 -3.71
CA ARG A 89 16.95 12.17 -4.86
C ARG A 89 18.47 12.32 -4.94
N ALA A 90 19.16 12.43 -3.82
CA ALA A 90 20.61 12.46 -3.80
C ALA A 90 21.22 11.15 -4.34
N PHE A 91 20.63 10.01 -4.04
CA PHE A 91 21.11 8.70 -4.50
C PHE A 91 20.71 8.36 -5.94
N PHE A 92 19.48 8.68 -6.34
CA PHE A 92 18.90 8.23 -7.62
C PHE A 92 18.66 9.35 -8.62
N GLY A 93 18.82 10.62 -8.23
CA GLY A 93 18.51 11.77 -9.08
C GLY A 93 19.41 11.91 -10.32
N TRP A 94 20.60 11.31 -10.32
CA TRP A 94 21.53 11.31 -11.46
C TRP A 94 21.10 10.36 -12.60
N ILE A 95 20.23 9.38 -12.29
CA ILE A 95 19.70 8.46 -13.28
C ILE A 95 18.65 9.17 -14.13
N PRO A 96 18.63 8.99 -15.46
CA PRO A 96 17.54 9.50 -16.29
C PRO A 96 16.21 8.89 -15.82
N GLY A 97 15.27 9.74 -15.40
CA GLY A 97 14.04 9.26 -14.77
C GLY A 97 14.16 8.94 -13.28
N GLY A 98 15.21 9.39 -12.61
CA GLY A 98 15.47 9.14 -11.19
C GLY A 98 14.31 9.53 -10.27
N THR A 99 13.56 10.57 -10.58
CA THR A 99 12.39 10.97 -9.80
C THR A 99 11.29 9.91 -9.80
N ALA A 100 11.12 9.15 -10.88
CA ALA A 100 10.19 8.03 -10.90
C ALA A 100 10.66 6.88 -10.02
N VAL A 101 11.97 6.59 -10.00
CA VAL A 101 12.57 5.59 -9.10
C VAL A 101 12.37 6.02 -7.65
N VAL A 102 12.62 7.29 -7.35
CA VAL A 102 12.39 7.85 -6.02
C VAL A 102 10.92 7.76 -5.62
N CYS A 103 10.00 8.05 -6.55
CA CYS A 103 8.57 7.91 -6.32
C CYS A 103 8.20 6.46 -5.96
N ALA A 104 8.65 5.48 -6.73
CA ALA A 104 8.37 4.07 -6.48
C ALA A 104 8.92 3.61 -5.11
N LEU A 105 10.17 3.93 -4.80
CA LEU A 105 10.81 3.56 -3.54
C LEU A 105 10.17 4.25 -2.33
N LEU A 106 9.88 5.55 -2.44
CA LEU A 106 9.28 6.31 -1.35
C LEU A 106 7.86 5.84 -1.05
N CYS A 107 7.03 5.67 -2.09
CA CYS A 107 5.69 5.15 -1.93
C CYS A 107 5.71 3.73 -1.34
N SER A 108 6.58 2.84 -1.83
CA SER A 108 6.72 1.50 -1.28
C SER A 108 7.08 1.55 0.21
N PHE A 109 8.07 2.35 0.58
CA PHE A 109 8.51 2.50 1.96
C PHE A 109 7.38 2.99 2.88
N PHE A 110 6.66 4.05 2.47
CA PHE A 110 5.56 4.58 3.29
C PHE A 110 4.38 3.61 3.38
N THR A 111 4.03 2.93 2.29
CA THR A 111 2.90 2.00 2.27
C THR A 111 3.13 0.79 3.17
N VAL A 112 4.38 0.37 3.36
CA VAL A 112 4.73 -0.68 4.34
C VAL A 112 4.17 -0.35 5.72
N PHE A 113 4.33 0.89 6.17
CA PHE A 113 3.91 1.32 7.51
C PHE A 113 2.44 1.74 7.55
N THR A 114 1.95 2.45 6.53
CA THR A 114 0.55 2.91 6.52
C THR A 114 -0.43 1.78 6.25
N GLY A 115 0.01 0.69 5.61
CA GLY A 115 -0.84 -0.45 5.25
C GLY A 115 -1.94 -0.13 4.24
N GLY A 116 -1.96 1.08 3.68
CA GLY A 116 -3.00 1.52 2.75
C GLY A 116 -2.47 2.35 1.59
N SER A 117 -2.66 1.88 0.36
CA SER A 117 -2.23 2.58 -0.85
C SER A 117 -2.82 3.99 -0.96
N GLY A 118 -4.12 4.15 -0.64
CA GLY A 118 -4.81 5.45 -0.66
C GLY A 118 -4.21 6.45 0.31
N VAL A 119 -3.89 6.04 1.53
CA VAL A 119 -3.26 6.89 2.55
C VAL A 119 -1.89 7.38 2.07
N THR A 120 -1.06 6.49 1.54
CA THR A 120 0.25 6.83 0.98
C THR A 120 0.14 7.81 -0.18
N ILE A 121 -0.80 7.59 -1.10
CA ILE A 121 -1.00 8.47 -2.25
C ILE A 121 -1.45 9.87 -1.79
N LEU A 122 -2.34 9.96 -0.82
CA LEU A 122 -2.78 11.24 -0.27
C LEU A 122 -1.64 11.97 0.45
N ALA A 123 -0.87 11.26 1.28
CA ALA A 123 0.22 11.85 2.05
C ALA A 123 1.39 12.31 1.17
N LEU A 124 1.81 11.49 0.20
CA LEU A 124 2.97 11.77 -0.63
C LEU A 124 2.63 12.45 -1.97
N GLY A 125 1.38 12.33 -2.42
CA GLY A 125 0.93 12.86 -3.72
C GLY A 125 1.14 14.35 -3.85
N GLY A 126 0.87 15.12 -2.80
CA GLY A 126 1.09 16.56 -2.78
C GLY A 126 2.55 16.98 -3.03
N VAL A 127 3.51 16.13 -2.69
CA VAL A 127 4.95 16.38 -2.86
C VAL A 127 5.48 15.73 -4.14
N LEU A 128 5.13 14.48 -4.39
CA LEU A 128 5.69 13.69 -5.51
C LEU A 128 5.08 14.05 -6.85
N PHE A 129 3.78 14.36 -6.91
CA PHE A 129 3.11 14.69 -8.16
C PHE A 129 3.66 15.97 -8.80
N PRO A 130 3.74 17.11 -8.08
CA PRO A 130 4.38 18.31 -8.63
C PRO A 130 5.85 18.10 -8.98
N ALA A 131 6.55 17.23 -8.24
CA ALA A 131 7.94 16.90 -8.53
C ALA A 131 8.08 16.17 -9.88
N LEU A 132 7.23 15.18 -10.16
CA LEU A 132 7.20 14.48 -11.44
C LEU A 132 6.87 15.41 -12.60
N LEU A 133 5.88 16.32 -12.43
CA LEU A 133 5.53 17.31 -13.46
C LEU A 133 6.68 18.28 -13.76
N ARG A 134 7.36 18.77 -12.73
CA ARG A 134 8.55 19.64 -12.89
C ARG A 134 9.69 18.98 -13.66
N ASP A 135 9.81 17.67 -13.51
CA ASP A 135 10.82 16.86 -14.20
C ASP A 135 10.40 16.49 -15.64
N GLY A 136 9.24 16.97 -16.11
CA GLY A 136 8.77 16.81 -17.49
C GLY A 136 7.95 15.55 -17.76
N TYR A 137 7.51 14.83 -16.71
CA TYR A 137 6.59 13.72 -16.90
C TYR A 137 5.18 14.20 -17.28
N ARG A 138 4.53 13.49 -18.19
CA ARG A 138 3.14 13.77 -18.56
C ARG A 138 2.23 13.50 -17.36
N GLU A 139 1.23 14.36 -17.17
CA GLU A 139 0.29 14.28 -16.04
C GLU A 139 -0.33 12.89 -15.87
N LYS A 140 -0.87 12.30 -16.94
CA LYS A 140 -1.47 10.95 -16.92
C LYS A 140 -0.48 9.87 -16.50
N PHE A 141 0.78 10.00 -16.93
CA PHE A 141 1.84 9.06 -16.55
C PHE A 141 2.23 9.23 -15.07
N ALA A 142 2.36 10.47 -14.60
CA ALA A 142 2.69 10.78 -13.22
C ALA A 142 1.62 10.27 -12.25
N LEU A 143 0.34 10.47 -12.57
CA LEU A 143 -0.78 9.93 -11.78
C LEU A 143 -0.77 8.40 -11.76
N GLY A 144 -0.61 7.75 -12.91
CA GLY A 144 -0.54 6.28 -13.00
C GLY A 144 0.65 5.71 -12.22
N LEU A 145 1.82 6.33 -12.34
CA LEU A 145 3.02 5.92 -11.60
C LEU A 145 2.82 6.05 -10.09
N LEU A 146 2.27 7.18 -9.63
CA LEU A 146 2.02 7.42 -8.21
C LEU A 146 1.02 6.42 -7.64
N THR A 147 -0.08 6.17 -8.37
CA THR A 147 -1.11 5.21 -7.97
C THR A 147 -0.57 3.79 -7.90
N ALA A 148 0.16 3.35 -8.92
CA ALA A 148 0.77 2.03 -8.95
C ALA A 148 1.82 1.87 -7.83
N SER A 149 2.67 2.89 -7.65
CA SER A 149 3.70 2.89 -6.61
C SER A 149 3.12 2.83 -5.20
N GLY A 150 1.96 3.46 -4.97
CA GLY A 150 1.28 3.42 -3.68
C GLY A 150 0.81 2.02 -3.25
N SER A 151 0.72 1.06 -4.15
CA SER A 151 0.31 -0.31 -3.83
C SER A 151 1.49 -1.26 -3.55
N LEU A 152 2.72 -0.87 -3.91
CA LEU A 152 3.89 -1.75 -3.85
C LEU A 152 4.25 -2.19 -2.44
N GLY A 153 4.15 -1.29 -1.48
CA GLY A 153 4.52 -1.56 -0.10
C GLY A 153 3.64 -2.59 0.61
N LEU A 154 2.48 -2.94 0.04
CA LEU A 154 1.59 -3.96 0.62
C LEU A 154 2.21 -5.36 0.64
N LEU A 155 3.19 -5.62 -0.24
CA LEU A 155 3.92 -6.90 -0.31
C LEU A 155 5.23 -6.89 0.46
N LEU A 156 5.73 -5.73 0.86
CA LEU A 156 7.00 -5.63 1.58
C LEU A 156 6.78 -5.71 3.09
N PRO A 157 7.60 -6.48 3.84
CA PRO A 157 7.52 -6.49 5.29
C PRO A 157 7.95 -5.16 5.91
N PRO A 158 7.33 -4.72 7.00
CA PRO A 158 6.26 -5.33 7.79
C PRO A 158 4.84 -4.86 7.42
N ALA A 159 4.40 -5.06 6.18
CA ALA A 159 3.10 -4.59 5.71
C ALA A 159 1.93 -5.18 6.52
N LEU A 160 0.98 -4.33 6.89
CA LEU A 160 -0.19 -4.71 7.68
C LEU A 160 -1.03 -5.84 7.06
N PRO A 161 -1.29 -5.88 5.73
CA PRO A 161 -2.03 -6.96 5.12
C PRO A 161 -1.34 -8.32 5.25
N LEU A 162 0.01 -8.36 5.24
CA LEU A 162 0.76 -9.59 5.45
C LEU A 162 0.62 -10.10 6.89
N ILE A 163 0.66 -9.19 7.86
CA ILE A 163 0.45 -9.51 9.28
C ILE A 163 -0.96 -10.09 9.48
N LEU A 164 -1.98 -9.42 8.93
CA LEU A 164 -3.36 -9.87 9.05
C LEU A 164 -3.55 -11.25 8.40
N TYR A 165 -2.97 -11.46 7.22
CA TYR A 165 -3.02 -12.76 6.55
C TYR A 165 -2.34 -13.85 7.38
N ALA A 166 -1.17 -13.58 7.97
CA ALA A 166 -0.46 -14.51 8.84
C ALA A 166 -1.34 -14.97 10.02
N VAL A 167 -1.98 -14.01 10.67
CA VAL A 167 -2.86 -14.28 11.83
C VAL A 167 -4.06 -15.13 11.43
N VAL A 168 -4.70 -14.81 10.30
CA VAL A 168 -5.89 -15.54 9.83
C VAL A 168 -5.52 -16.95 9.33
N ALA A 169 -4.41 -17.06 8.59
CA ALA A 169 -3.94 -18.32 8.04
C ALA A 169 -3.22 -19.21 9.08
N GLN A 170 -2.97 -18.69 10.29
CA GLN A 170 -2.24 -19.40 11.36
C GLN A 170 -0.83 -19.82 10.91
N ILE A 171 -0.17 -19.00 10.09
CA ILE A 171 1.19 -19.22 9.59
C ILE A 171 2.15 -18.28 10.32
N PRO A 172 3.40 -18.69 10.60
CA PRO A 172 4.40 -17.80 11.17
C PRO A 172 4.59 -16.54 10.31
N ILE A 173 4.58 -15.37 10.95
CA ILE A 173 4.69 -14.08 10.25
C ILE A 173 6.01 -13.98 9.49
N GLU A 174 7.07 -14.55 10.04
CA GLU A 174 8.41 -14.56 9.46
C GLU A 174 8.43 -15.23 8.08
N ASP A 175 7.72 -16.36 7.92
CA ASP A 175 7.65 -17.08 6.65
C ASP A 175 6.94 -16.25 5.57
N ILE A 176 5.87 -15.55 5.95
CA ILE A 176 5.14 -14.68 5.02
C ILE A 176 5.98 -13.45 4.66
N PHE A 177 6.71 -12.90 5.61
CA PHE A 177 7.60 -11.77 5.34
C PHE A 177 8.73 -12.16 4.38
N ILE A 178 9.36 -13.31 4.60
CA ILE A 178 10.40 -13.82 3.70
C ILE A 178 9.81 -14.07 2.30
N GLY A 179 8.64 -14.70 2.23
CA GLY A 179 7.94 -14.94 0.96
C GLY A 179 7.54 -13.65 0.22
N GLY A 180 7.23 -12.56 0.95
CA GLY A 180 6.83 -11.27 0.39
C GLY A 180 7.99 -10.42 -0.14
N ILE A 181 9.22 -10.62 0.36
CA ILE A 181 10.38 -9.80 -0.02
C ILE A 181 10.67 -9.91 -1.52
N LEU A 182 10.78 -11.13 -2.03
CA LEU A 182 11.15 -11.35 -3.44
C LEU A 182 10.15 -10.74 -4.43
N PRO A 183 8.83 -11.02 -4.35
CA PRO A 183 7.85 -10.41 -5.23
C PRO A 183 7.74 -8.89 -5.00
N GLY A 184 7.86 -8.41 -3.78
CA GLY A 184 7.83 -6.99 -3.45
C GLY A 184 8.98 -6.20 -4.09
N ILE A 185 10.21 -6.70 -3.99
CA ILE A 185 11.40 -6.10 -4.64
C ILE A 185 11.25 -6.17 -6.17
N LEU A 186 10.82 -7.30 -6.71
CA LEU A 186 10.64 -7.48 -8.15
C LEU A 186 9.63 -6.48 -8.71
N LEU A 187 8.46 -6.35 -8.09
CA LEU A 187 7.44 -5.40 -8.53
C LEU A 187 7.91 -3.95 -8.40
N THR A 188 8.57 -3.60 -7.28
CA THR A 188 9.14 -2.26 -7.10
C THR A 188 10.18 -1.97 -8.18
N GLY A 189 11.03 -2.92 -8.49
CA GLY A 189 12.01 -2.83 -9.58
C GLY A 189 11.37 -2.67 -10.95
N MET A 190 10.29 -3.43 -11.24
CA MET A 190 9.57 -3.31 -12.51
C MET A 190 8.91 -1.93 -12.67
N ILE A 191 8.27 -1.40 -11.64
CA ILE A 191 7.64 -0.07 -11.68
C ILE A 191 8.71 1.02 -11.76
N ALA A 192 9.82 0.89 -11.04
CA ALA A 192 10.95 1.79 -11.15
C ALA A 192 11.54 1.79 -12.58
N ALA A 193 11.74 0.62 -13.19
CA ALA A 193 12.20 0.48 -14.56
C ALA A 193 11.22 1.09 -15.58
N TRP A 194 9.93 0.85 -15.37
CA TRP A 194 8.88 1.49 -16.17
C TRP A 194 8.91 3.02 -16.04
N GLY A 195 9.13 3.53 -14.83
CA GLY A 195 9.30 4.94 -14.53
C GLY A 195 10.51 5.55 -15.22
N VAL A 196 11.65 4.87 -15.20
CA VAL A 196 12.87 5.27 -15.94
C VAL A 196 12.61 5.33 -17.44
N ARG A 197 11.96 4.31 -18.01
CA ARG A 197 11.57 4.32 -19.43
C ARG A 197 10.69 5.54 -19.76
N GLY A 198 9.69 5.83 -18.93
CA GLY A 198 8.85 7.03 -19.07
C GLY A 198 9.65 8.32 -19.01
N GLY A 199 10.61 8.41 -18.10
CA GLY A 199 11.52 9.54 -17.97
C GLY A 199 12.44 9.74 -19.18
N VAL A 200 12.97 8.65 -19.72
CA VAL A 200 13.79 8.70 -20.95
C VAL A 200 12.96 9.19 -22.14
N ILE A 201 11.74 8.67 -22.31
CA ILE A 201 10.83 9.08 -23.40
C ILE A 201 10.40 10.55 -23.25
N SER A 202 10.13 11.00 -22.02
CA SER A 202 9.71 12.36 -21.73
C SER A 202 10.87 13.36 -21.69
N ARG A 203 12.14 12.91 -21.88
CA ARG A 203 13.35 13.70 -21.68
C ARG A 203 13.40 14.39 -20.30
N ALA A 204 12.96 13.65 -19.27
CA ALA A 204 12.92 14.15 -17.89
C ALA A 204 14.28 14.67 -17.43
N GLY A 205 14.27 15.79 -16.70
CA GLY A 205 15.47 16.45 -16.20
C GLY A 205 16.35 15.51 -15.35
N ARG A 206 17.67 15.70 -15.46
CA ARG A 206 18.66 15.01 -14.62
C ARG A 206 19.13 15.98 -13.55
N TYR A 207 19.17 15.53 -12.31
CA TYR A 207 19.78 16.30 -11.23
C TYR A 207 21.26 15.91 -11.10
N PRO A 208 22.20 16.87 -11.04
CA PRO A 208 23.59 16.54 -10.75
C PRO A 208 23.69 15.90 -9.36
N PHE A 209 24.55 14.89 -9.24
CA PHE A 209 24.83 14.23 -7.96
C PHE A 209 25.40 15.26 -6.97
N GLN A 210 24.63 15.69 -6.00
CA GLN A 210 25.06 16.59 -4.93
C GLN A 210 25.46 15.78 -3.69
N ALA A 211 26.69 15.30 -3.67
CA ALA A 211 27.31 14.84 -2.44
C ALA A 211 27.65 16.09 -1.58
N GLY A 212 26.70 16.45 -0.69
CA GLY A 212 26.98 17.31 0.44
C GLY A 212 27.34 18.78 0.15
N ASP A 213 26.47 19.55 -0.48
CA ASP A 213 26.67 21.01 -0.46
C ASP A 213 25.91 21.66 0.70
N ARG A 214 26.63 21.76 1.84
CA ARG A 214 26.21 22.52 3.04
C ARG A 214 26.25 24.05 2.81
N LYS A 215 26.59 24.54 1.63
CA LYS A 215 26.89 25.96 1.40
C LYS A 215 25.72 26.80 0.88
N SER A 216 24.62 26.23 0.39
CA SER A 216 23.55 27.06 -0.22
C SER A 216 22.54 27.66 0.77
N THR A 217 22.58 27.26 2.05
CA THR A 217 21.62 27.77 3.06
C THR A 217 22.00 29.12 3.67
N ARG A 218 23.18 29.67 3.33
CA ARG A 218 23.66 30.95 3.91
C ARG A 218 23.45 32.19 3.05
N LEU A 219 22.95 32.05 1.82
CA LEU A 219 22.85 33.21 0.89
C LEU A 219 21.43 33.79 0.73
N ASN A 220 20.43 33.27 1.45
CA ASN A 220 19.05 33.81 1.32
C ASN A 220 18.51 34.43 2.62
N SER A 221 19.38 34.90 3.51
CA SER A 221 18.98 35.63 4.74
C SER A 221 19.39 37.11 4.72
N SER A 222 19.62 37.68 3.53
CA SER A 222 19.85 39.10 3.38
C SER A 222 19.00 39.67 2.23
N HIS A 223 17.70 39.77 2.46
CA HIS A 223 16.84 40.83 1.92
C HIS A 223 15.57 40.91 2.76
#